data_6a18a3092b7bff1bcb81d926f3262ead
#
_entry.id   6a18a3092b7bff1bcb81d926f3262ead
#
_cell.length_a   1.000
_cell.length_b   1.000
_cell.length_c   1.000
_cell.angle_alpha   90.00
_cell.angle_beta   90.00
_cell.angle_gamma   90.00
#
_symmetry.space_group_name_H-M   'P 1'
#
loop_
_entity.id
_entity.type
_entity.pdbx_description
1 polymer ?
#
loop_
_entity_poly.entity_id
_entity_poly.type
_entity_poly.pdbx_seq_one_letter_code
_entity_poly.pdbx_strand_id
1 'polypeptide(L)'
;MKKNSLLFVATFLLIAAFAQLENTRWKTMLQINEPVNTLMDFRKDTVLVYTVADSNIIERMTYTIDDTSFTLVKIDGQSDCYKEPGKYRFAITGDNLLLKLLADECYDRYSVIQNTTWKKWKDYPGIIVPEAILKTYTGVYAFDESHLITISLNNGVLYAEGPNNSLPKSPFTPVTQSKFFLKIAGVEMDFIKDANGKVVKMISHEETDHELKKIK
;
A
#
# COMPACT_ATOMS: atom_id res chain seq x y z
N MET A 1 25.35 21.56 38.45
CA MET A 1 25.08 21.77 37.01
C MET A 1 24.87 20.44 36.30
N LYS A 2 23.71 19.75 36.43
CA LYS A 2 23.41 18.45 35.73
C LYS A 2 21.94 18.21 35.46
N LYS A 3 21.11 19.27 35.36
CA LYS A 3 19.64 19.10 35.12
C LYS A 3 19.14 19.43 33.70
N ASN A 4 19.98 20.00 32.84
CA ASN A 4 19.51 20.46 31.51
C ASN A 4 19.70 19.45 30.37
N SER A 5 20.39 18.32 30.59
CA SER A 5 20.67 17.35 29.54
C SER A 5 19.48 16.40 29.26
N LEU A 6 18.63 16.11 30.27
CA LEU A 6 17.53 15.15 30.12
C LEU A 6 16.33 15.72 29.33
N LEU A 7 16.07 17.04 29.45
CA LEU A 7 14.97 17.71 28.78
C LEU A 7 15.18 17.81 27.26
N PHE A 8 16.45 17.94 26.85
CA PHE A 8 16.81 18.03 25.42
C PHE A 8 16.66 16.70 24.68
N VAL A 9 16.90 15.57 25.36
CA VAL A 9 16.78 14.22 24.76
C VAL A 9 15.30 13.87 24.56
N ALA A 10 14.41 14.21 25.47
CA ALA A 10 12.98 13.92 25.36
C ALA A 10 12.33 14.72 24.20
N THR A 11 12.73 15.99 24.01
CA THR A 11 12.23 16.83 22.93
C THR A 11 12.69 16.35 21.55
N PHE A 12 13.90 15.79 21.46
CA PHE A 12 14.45 15.24 20.22
C PHE A 12 13.74 13.94 19.80
N LEU A 13 13.37 13.09 20.75
CA LEU A 13 12.63 11.85 20.48
C LEU A 13 11.20 12.11 20.01
N LEU A 14 10.51 13.11 20.55
CA LEU A 14 9.16 13.52 20.12
C LEU A 14 9.15 14.05 18.68
N ILE A 15 10.13 14.88 18.32
CA ILE A 15 10.28 15.41 16.96
C ILE A 15 10.55 14.26 15.96
N ALA A 16 11.36 13.26 16.35
CA ALA A 16 11.65 12.12 15.49
C ALA A 16 10.43 11.22 15.23
N ALA A 17 9.55 11.02 16.23
CA ALA A 17 8.34 10.21 16.07
C ALA A 17 7.31 10.90 15.16
N PHE A 18 7.13 12.20 15.29
CA PHE A 18 6.23 12.98 14.42
C PHE A 18 6.72 12.96 12.97
N ALA A 19 8.03 13.16 12.73
CA ALA A 19 8.63 13.13 11.41
C ALA A 19 8.56 11.74 10.74
N GLN A 20 8.33 10.66 11.48
CA GLN A 20 8.25 9.31 10.93
C GLN A 20 6.92 9.01 10.21
N LEU A 21 5.81 9.62 10.62
CA LEU A 21 4.49 9.38 10.02
C LEU A 21 4.08 10.48 9.04
N GLU A 22 4.40 11.74 9.32
CA GLU A 22 3.99 12.87 8.48
C GLU A 22 4.49 12.72 7.03
N ASN A 23 3.62 12.99 6.07
CA ASN A 23 3.87 12.85 4.63
C ASN A 23 4.23 11.41 4.22
N THR A 24 3.71 10.43 4.92
CA THR A 24 3.88 9.01 4.56
C THR A 24 2.54 8.36 4.25
N ARG A 25 2.59 7.35 3.38
CA ARG A 25 1.44 6.53 3.05
C ARG A 25 1.73 5.06 3.31
N TRP A 26 0.73 4.37 3.80
CA TRP A 26 0.82 2.98 4.23
C TRP A 26 -0.35 2.19 3.67
N LYS A 27 -0.07 1.02 3.11
CA LYS A 27 -1.06 0.13 2.50
C LYS A 27 -1.32 -1.07 3.39
N THR A 28 -2.58 -1.46 3.52
CA THR A 28 -2.99 -2.78 4.02
C THR A 28 -4.31 -3.21 3.37
N MET A 29 -4.66 -4.47 3.56
CA MET A 29 -6.00 -4.98 3.24
C MET A 29 -6.85 -4.92 4.49
N LEU A 30 -7.86 -4.06 4.52
CA LEU A 30 -8.82 -3.97 5.62
C LEU A 30 -10.01 -4.89 5.34
N GLN A 31 -10.54 -5.50 6.42
CA GLN A 31 -11.79 -6.27 6.41
C GLN A 31 -12.93 -5.33 6.83
N ILE A 32 -13.47 -4.61 5.87
CA ILE A 32 -14.63 -3.75 6.11
C ILE A 32 -15.87 -4.53 5.66
N ASN A 33 -16.68 -4.63 4.98
CA ASN A 33 -17.69 -5.62 4.59
C ASN A 33 -17.06 -6.76 3.76
N GLU A 34 -16.13 -6.38 2.88
CA GLU A 34 -15.31 -7.27 2.07
C GLU A 34 -13.83 -6.86 2.21
N PRO A 35 -12.88 -7.73 1.83
CA PRO A 35 -11.46 -7.36 1.80
C PRO A 35 -11.21 -6.20 0.83
N VAL A 36 -10.67 -5.09 1.32
CA VAL A 36 -10.41 -3.88 0.53
C VAL A 36 -8.97 -3.43 0.69
N ASN A 37 -8.25 -3.31 -0.42
CA ASN A 37 -6.93 -2.67 -0.41
C ASN A 37 -7.07 -1.18 -0.11
N THR A 38 -6.50 -0.75 1.00
CA THR A 38 -6.61 0.61 1.52
C THR A 38 -5.26 1.28 1.67
N LEU A 39 -5.26 2.59 1.59
CA LEU A 39 -4.15 3.46 1.95
C LEU A 39 -4.53 4.33 3.14
N MET A 40 -3.60 4.42 4.09
CA MET A 40 -3.61 5.40 5.18
C MET A 40 -2.56 6.45 4.85
N ASP A 41 -2.99 7.68 4.57
CA ASP A 41 -2.18 8.81 4.11
C ASP A 41 -2.06 9.83 5.25
N PHE A 42 -0.92 9.83 5.93
CA PHE A 42 -0.60 10.78 7.00
C PHE A 42 -0.10 12.09 6.40
N ARG A 43 -0.86 13.16 6.60
CA ARG A 43 -0.50 14.52 6.25
C ARG A 43 -0.07 15.27 7.49
N LYS A 44 0.08 16.59 7.42
CA LYS A 44 0.56 17.41 8.55
C LYS A 44 -0.24 17.22 9.84
N ASP A 45 -1.56 17.23 9.77
CA ASP A 45 -2.47 17.19 10.93
C ASP A 45 -3.68 16.28 10.70
N THR A 46 -3.76 15.69 9.52
CA THR A 46 -4.87 14.84 9.10
C THR A 46 -4.37 13.52 8.55
N VAL A 47 -5.17 12.48 8.70
CA VAL A 47 -4.98 11.20 8.05
C VAL A 47 -6.22 10.85 7.22
N LEU A 48 -5.98 10.41 5.99
CA LEU A 48 -7.01 9.91 5.10
C LEU A 48 -6.88 8.40 4.98
N VAL A 49 -7.99 7.69 5.08
CA VAL A 49 -8.09 6.28 4.70
C VAL A 49 -8.95 6.20 3.45
N TYR A 50 -8.41 5.60 2.39
CA TYR A 50 -9.11 5.49 1.10
C TYR A 50 -8.73 4.22 0.36
N THR A 51 -9.58 3.81 -0.58
CA THR A 51 -9.37 2.63 -1.41
C THR A 51 -8.25 2.84 -2.41
N VAL A 52 -7.43 1.82 -2.65
CA VAL A 52 -6.35 1.87 -3.65
C VAL A 52 -6.90 1.94 -5.08
N ALA A 53 -8.00 1.23 -5.34
CA ALA A 53 -8.54 1.04 -6.69
C ALA A 53 -9.04 2.33 -7.32
N ASP A 54 -9.84 3.08 -6.62
CA ASP A 54 -10.58 4.25 -7.13
C ASP A 54 -10.38 5.53 -6.31
N SER A 55 -9.55 5.46 -5.26
CA SER A 55 -9.25 6.56 -4.35
C SER A 55 -10.48 7.11 -3.61
N ASN A 56 -11.54 6.29 -3.47
CA ASN A 56 -12.70 6.64 -2.66
C ASN A 56 -12.31 6.78 -1.19
N ILE A 57 -12.64 7.94 -0.60
CA ILE A 57 -12.35 8.20 0.81
C ILE A 57 -13.30 7.37 1.67
N ILE A 58 -12.71 6.54 2.54
CA ILE A 58 -13.41 5.76 3.55
C ILE A 58 -13.57 6.62 4.80
N GLU A 59 -12.48 7.25 5.25
CA GLU A 59 -12.47 8.02 6.49
C GLU A 59 -11.47 9.18 6.39
N ARG A 60 -11.84 10.34 6.95
CA ARG A 60 -10.93 11.46 7.18
C ARG A 60 -10.91 11.78 8.66
N MET A 61 -9.73 11.87 9.23
CA MET A 61 -9.51 12.07 10.67
C MET A 61 -8.43 13.11 10.91
N THR A 62 -8.51 13.83 12.02
CA THR A 62 -7.34 14.50 12.60
C THR A 62 -6.51 13.48 13.37
N TYR A 63 -5.21 13.74 13.52
CA TYR A 63 -4.37 12.94 14.41
C TYR A 63 -3.42 13.82 15.21
N THR A 64 -3.09 13.36 16.40
CA THR A 64 -2.04 13.93 17.26
C THR A 64 -1.12 12.82 17.73
N ILE A 65 0.18 13.07 17.77
CA ILE A 65 1.18 12.10 18.23
C ILE A 65 1.61 12.41 19.67
N ASP A 66 1.71 11.36 20.47
CA ASP A 66 2.20 11.37 21.82
C ASP A 66 3.17 10.18 22.01
N ASP A 67 4.48 10.47 22.00
CA ASP A 67 5.57 9.50 22.04
C ASP A 67 5.44 8.43 20.93
N THR A 68 5.08 7.21 21.28
CA THR A 68 4.92 6.06 20.36
C THR A 68 3.44 5.74 20.07
N SER A 69 2.55 6.67 20.36
CA SER A 69 1.12 6.53 20.08
C SER A 69 0.58 7.73 19.32
N PHE A 70 -0.52 7.53 18.63
CA PHE A 70 -1.30 8.61 18.05
C PHE A 70 -2.78 8.47 18.44
N THR A 71 -3.46 9.59 18.45
CA THR A 71 -4.90 9.67 18.68
C THR A 71 -5.58 10.13 17.40
N LEU A 72 -6.60 9.39 16.96
CA LEU A 72 -7.43 9.69 15.80
C LEU A 72 -8.76 10.26 16.26
N VAL A 73 -9.25 11.32 15.60
CA VAL A 73 -10.60 11.85 15.79
C VAL A 73 -11.23 12.08 14.43
N LYS A 74 -12.41 11.52 14.19
CA LYS A 74 -13.13 11.64 12.93
C LYS A 74 -13.44 13.10 12.56
N ILE A 75 -13.23 13.45 11.30
CA ILE A 75 -13.74 14.66 10.65
C ILE A 75 -15.00 14.32 9.87
N ASP A 76 -14.88 13.37 8.93
CA ASP A 76 -15.96 12.85 8.09
C ASP A 76 -15.60 11.46 7.54
N GLY A 77 -16.56 10.75 6.95
CA GLY A 77 -16.37 9.44 6.33
C GLY A 77 -17.53 8.49 6.58
N GLN A 78 -17.31 7.20 6.31
CA GLN A 78 -18.35 6.18 6.23
C GLN A 78 -18.69 5.53 7.57
N SER A 79 -17.78 5.56 8.56
CA SER A 79 -18.02 4.97 9.88
C SER A 79 -19.10 5.74 10.66
N ASP A 80 -19.73 5.06 11.61
CA ASP A 80 -20.65 5.70 12.57
C ASP A 80 -19.91 6.36 13.75
N CYS A 81 -18.55 6.37 13.75
CA CYS A 81 -17.78 7.15 14.71
C CYS A 81 -18.18 8.61 14.65
N TYR A 82 -18.35 9.24 15.79
CA TYR A 82 -18.66 10.67 15.80
C TYR A 82 -17.43 11.49 16.14
N LYS A 83 -17.16 11.74 17.41
CA LYS A 83 -16.00 12.49 17.89
C LYS A 83 -15.17 11.70 18.91
N GLU A 84 -15.47 10.41 19.06
CA GLU A 84 -14.76 9.53 19.97
C GLU A 84 -13.30 9.43 19.54
N PRO A 85 -12.35 9.76 20.45
CA PRO A 85 -10.94 9.59 20.17
C PRO A 85 -10.57 8.10 20.16
N GLY A 86 -9.80 7.67 19.16
CA GLY A 86 -9.18 6.35 19.14
C GLY A 86 -7.67 6.46 19.33
N LYS A 87 -7.12 5.85 20.37
CA LYS A 87 -5.69 5.87 20.67
C LYS A 87 -5.03 4.55 20.27
N TYR A 88 -3.96 4.65 19.49
CA TYR A 88 -3.21 3.51 18.97
C TYR A 88 -1.72 3.69 19.22
N ARG A 89 -1.06 2.64 19.70
CA ARG A 89 0.40 2.57 19.65
C ARG A 89 0.84 2.22 18.25
N PHE A 90 1.93 2.82 17.78
CA PHE A 90 2.54 2.47 16.52
C PHE A 90 4.01 2.10 16.67
N ALA A 91 4.50 1.24 15.77
CA ALA A 91 5.91 0.93 15.60
C ALA A 91 6.24 0.83 14.12
N ILE A 92 7.34 1.48 13.69
CA ILE A 92 7.83 1.40 12.31
C ILE A 92 9.11 0.57 12.33
N THR A 93 9.14 -0.50 11.52
CA THR A 93 10.31 -1.35 11.34
C THR A 93 10.51 -1.58 9.84
N GLY A 94 11.53 -0.96 9.28
CA GLY A 94 11.74 -0.94 7.83
C GLY A 94 10.53 -0.33 7.10
N ASP A 95 9.97 -1.07 6.17
CA ASP A 95 8.79 -0.66 5.40
C ASP A 95 7.45 -1.12 6.05
N ASN A 96 7.45 -1.50 7.33
CA ASN A 96 6.23 -1.92 8.04
C ASN A 96 5.86 -0.93 9.15
N LEU A 97 4.57 -0.56 9.20
CA LEU A 97 3.92 0.17 10.28
C LEU A 97 2.98 -0.80 10.99
N LEU A 98 3.26 -1.09 12.26
CA LEU A 98 2.40 -1.90 13.12
C LEU A 98 1.53 -0.98 13.98
N LEU A 99 0.23 -1.23 14.00
CA LEU A 99 -0.74 -0.54 14.85
C LEU A 99 -1.26 -1.49 15.92
N LYS A 100 -1.33 -0.99 17.17
CA LYS A 100 -1.90 -1.72 18.30
C LYS A 100 -2.90 -0.83 19.02
N LEU A 101 -4.12 -1.32 19.18
CA LEU A 101 -5.16 -0.64 19.94
C LEU A 101 -4.72 -0.39 21.40
N LEU A 102 -4.89 0.84 21.88
CA LEU A 102 -4.76 1.21 23.27
C LEU A 102 -6.12 1.53 23.90
N ALA A 103 -6.91 2.39 23.25
CA ALA A 103 -8.26 2.76 23.65
C ALA A 103 -9.01 3.32 22.45
N ASP A 104 -10.17 2.79 22.14
CA ASP A 104 -11.10 3.32 21.13
C ASP A 104 -12.49 2.78 21.41
N GLU A 105 -13.47 3.65 21.55
CA GLU A 105 -14.87 3.26 21.80
C GLU A 105 -15.67 3.13 20.50
N CYS A 106 -15.13 3.62 19.37
CA CYS A 106 -15.81 3.47 18.10
C CYS A 106 -15.54 2.09 17.48
N TYR A 107 -16.56 1.23 17.52
CA TYR A 107 -16.50 -0.14 16.98
C TYR A 107 -16.04 -0.19 15.52
N ASP A 108 -16.63 0.63 14.66
CA ASP A 108 -16.34 0.63 13.22
C ASP A 108 -14.87 0.91 12.92
N ARG A 109 -14.23 1.78 13.71
CA ARG A 109 -12.82 2.10 13.53
C ARG A 109 -11.92 1.01 14.13
N TYR A 110 -12.10 0.68 15.43
CA TYR A 110 -11.17 -0.25 16.05
C TYR A 110 -11.29 -1.68 15.51
N SER A 111 -12.46 -2.12 15.09
CA SER A 111 -12.65 -3.47 14.55
C SER A 111 -11.82 -3.73 13.28
N VAL A 112 -11.54 -2.70 12.50
CA VAL A 112 -10.83 -2.83 11.23
C VAL A 112 -9.34 -2.48 11.30
N ILE A 113 -8.93 -1.57 12.21
CA ILE A 113 -7.52 -1.11 12.25
C ILE A 113 -6.71 -1.61 13.44
N GLN A 114 -7.33 -2.22 14.45
CA GLN A 114 -6.60 -2.78 15.58
C GLN A 114 -5.69 -3.94 15.17
N ASN A 115 -4.47 -3.93 15.72
CA ASN A 115 -3.47 -4.99 15.49
C ASN A 115 -3.15 -5.24 14.01
N THR A 116 -3.23 -4.21 13.19
CA THR A 116 -2.93 -4.30 11.75
C THR A 116 -1.47 -3.97 11.46
N THR A 117 -0.94 -4.59 10.41
CA THR A 117 0.36 -4.26 9.84
C THR A 117 0.13 -3.62 8.48
N TRP A 118 0.78 -2.49 8.27
CA TRP A 118 0.70 -1.71 7.05
C TRP A 118 2.07 -1.66 6.39
N LYS A 119 2.13 -1.81 5.07
CA LYS A 119 3.35 -1.67 4.27
C LYS A 119 3.47 -0.26 3.72
N LYS A 120 4.67 0.29 3.76
CA LYS A 120 4.95 1.62 3.22
C LYS A 120 4.61 1.66 1.73
N TRP A 121 3.75 2.62 1.37
CA TRP A 121 3.40 2.86 -0.03
C TRP A 121 4.53 3.61 -0.72
N LYS A 122 4.89 3.16 -1.90
CA LYS A 122 5.87 3.81 -2.78
C LYS A 122 5.15 4.36 -4.01
N ASP A 123 5.45 5.61 -4.37
CA ASP A 123 5.01 6.17 -5.63
C ASP A 123 6.06 5.91 -6.70
N TYR A 124 5.58 5.53 -7.86
CA TYR A 124 6.42 5.33 -9.02
C TYR A 124 6.04 6.37 -10.08
N PRO A 125 6.95 7.32 -10.41
CA PRO A 125 6.67 8.34 -11.44
C PRO A 125 6.57 7.72 -12.83
N GLY A 126 7.01 6.46 -12.98
CA GLY A 126 7.09 5.78 -14.25
C GLY A 126 8.34 6.18 -15.05
N ILE A 127 8.74 5.30 -15.95
CA ILE A 127 9.78 5.55 -16.96
C ILE A 127 9.24 5.21 -18.34
N ILE A 128 9.91 5.68 -19.38
CA ILE A 128 9.59 5.27 -20.76
C ILE A 128 10.32 3.96 -21.06
N VAL A 129 9.56 2.93 -21.45
CA VAL A 129 10.08 1.64 -21.92
C VAL A 129 9.78 1.51 -23.39
N PRO A 130 10.77 1.17 -24.27
CA PRO A 130 10.54 0.99 -25.69
C PRO A 130 9.44 -0.04 -25.97
N GLU A 131 8.54 0.27 -26.92
CA GLU A 131 7.39 -0.59 -27.24
C GLU A 131 7.82 -2.00 -27.69
N ALA A 132 8.97 -2.12 -28.36
CA ALA A 132 9.53 -3.41 -28.74
C ALA A 132 9.82 -4.31 -27.54
N ILE A 133 10.24 -3.73 -26.41
CA ILE A 133 10.43 -4.43 -25.14
C ILE A 133 9.07 -4.79 -24.52
N LEU A 134 8.14 -3.83 -24.47
CA LEU A 134 6.80 -4.05 -23.90
C LEU A 134 6.07 -5.20 -24.61
N LYS A 135 6.19 -5.30 -25.94
CA LYS A 135 5.62 -6.42 -26.75
C LYS A 135 6.10 -7.79 -26.28
N THR A 136 7.32 -7.91 -25.76
CA THR A 136 7.84 -9.19 -25.29
C THR A 136 7.14 -9.69 -24.01
N TYR A 137 6.51 -8.79 -23.27
CA TYR A 137 5.82 -9.09 -22.00
C TYR A 137 4.36 -9.49 -22.18
N THR A 138 3.76 -9.22 -23.36
CA THR A 138 2.37 -9.61 -23.62
C THR A 138 2.19 -11.12 -23.61
N GLY A 139 1.02 -11.58 -23.17
CA GLY A 139 0.67 -13.00 -23.15
C GLY A 139 -0.18 -13.36 -21.93
N VAL A 140 -0.33 -14.66 -21.69
CA VAL A 140 -1.05 -15.20 -20.54
C VAL A 140 -0.06 -15.79 -19.55
N TYR A 141 -0.22 -15.41 -18.29
CA TYR A 141 0.59 -15.87 -17.18
C TYR A 141 -0.29 -16.60 -16.18
N ALA A 142 0.17 -17.75 -15.68
CA ALA A 142 -0.56 -18.62 -14.78
C ALA A 142 0.20 -18.78 -13.47
N PHE A 143 -0.49 -18.52 -12.36
CA PHE A 143 -0.06 -18.97 -11.03
C PHE A 143 -0.39 -20.47 -10.88
N ASP A 144 -1.62 -20.84 -11.26
CA ASP A 144 -2.13 -22.21 -11.39
C ASP A 144 -3.18 -22.27 -12.53
N GLU A 145 -3.90 -23.37 -12.66
CA GLU A 145 -4.89 -23.59 -13.73
C GLU A 145 -6.08 -22.61 -13.66
N SER A 146 -6.39 -22.09 -12.49
CA SER A 146 -7.55 -21.20 -12.23
C SER A 146 -7.18 -19.73 -12.11
N HIS A 147 -5.93 -19.41 -11.75
CA HIS A 147 -5.46 -18.04 -11.52
C HIS A 147 -4.59 -17.58 -12.69
N LEU A 148 -5.24 -16.99 -13.66
CA LEU A 148 -4.61 -16.49 -14.89
C LEU A 148 -4.59 -14.97 -14.89
N ILE A 149 -3.53 -14.37 -15.45
CA ILE A 149 -3.44 -12.95 -15.76
C ILE A 149 -3.07 -12.79 -17.23
N THR A 150 -3.86 -12.03 -17.96
CA THR A 150 -3.57 -11.63 -19.33
C THR A 150 -2.86 -10.29 -19.35
N ILE A 151 -1.67 -10.25 -19.94
CA ILE A 151 -0.91 -9.01 -20.16
C ILE A 151 -1.10 -8.58 -21.61
N SER A 152 -1.66 -7.40 -21.80
CA SER A 152 -1.91 -6.79 -23.11
C SER A 152 -1.18 -5.46 -23.24
N LEU A 153 -0.88 -5.05 -24.49
CA LEU A 153 -0.27 -3.76 -24.80
C LEU A 153 -1.28 -2.91 -25.57
N ASN A 154 -1.51 -1.69 -25.10
CA ASN A 154 -2.36 -0.73 -25.80
C ASN A 154 -1.74 0.68 -25.69
N ASN A 155 -1.54 1.34 -26.83
CA ASN A 155 -0.97 2.69 -26.91
C ASN A 155 0.32 2.89 -26.09
N GLY A 156 1.24 1.89 -26.14
CA GLY A 156 2.52 1.95 -25.41
C GLY A 156 2.42 1.70 -23.90
N VAL A 157 1.26 1.27 -23.39
CA VAL A 157 1.03 0.92 -21.99
C VAL A 157 0.67 -0.54 -21.85
N LEU A 158 1.33 -1.26 -20.93
CA LEU A 158 0.94 -2.62 -20.56
C LEU A 158 -0.25 -2.57 -19.60
N TYR A 159 -1.16 -3.52 -19.77
CA TYR A 159 -2.33 -3.74 -18.92
C TYR A 159 -2.34 -5.18 -18.41
N ALA A 160 -2.71 -5.35 -17.14
CA ALA A 160 -3.06 -6.63 -16.57
C ALA A 160 -4.58 -6.78 -16.47
N GLU A 161 -5.07 -7.98 -16.74
CA GLU A 161 -6.50 -8.31 -16.64
C GLU A 161 -6.67 -9.78 -16.19
N GLY A 162 -7.52 -10.01 -15.19
CA GLY A 162 -7.90 -11.36 -14.74
C GLY A 162 -9.19 -11.86 -15.40
N PRO A 163 -9.44 -13.16 -15.40
CA PRO A 163 -10.68 -13.72 -15.93
C PRO A 163 -11.88 -13.31 -15.08
N ASN A 164 -13.05 -13.20 -15.72
CA ASN A 164 -14.32 -12.87 -15.05
C ASN A 164 -14.25 -11.60 -14.18
N ASN A 165 -13.43 -10.64 -14.59
CA ASN A 165 -13.19 -9.39 -13.87
C ASN A 165 -12.61 -9.55 -12.44
N SER A 166 -11.97 -10.70 -12.15
CA SER A 166 -11.26 -10.92 -10.88
C SER A 166 -10.13 -9.91 -10.66
N LEU A 167 -9.53 -9.42 -11.75
CA LEU A 167 -8.67 -8.26 -11.83
C LEU A 167 -9.19 -7.41 -13.00
N PRO A 168 -9.81 -6.25 -12.75
CA PRO A 168 -10.22 -5.34 -13.82
C PRO A 168 -9.02 -4.90 -14.65
N LYS A 169 -9.21 -4.69 -15.96
CA LYS A 169 -8.14 -4.23 -16.85
C LYS A 169 -7.48 -2.98 -16.32
N SER A 170 -6.24 -3.12 -15.85
CA SER A 170 -5.52 -2.11 -15.09
C SER A 170 -4.15 -1.84 -15.67
N PRO A 171 -3.73 -0.56 -15.80
CA PRO A 171 -2.45 -0.20 -16.37
C PRO A 171 -1.31 -0.50 -15.40
N PHE A 172 -0.18 -0.89 -15.98
CA PHE A 172 1.10 -0.93 -15.28
C PHE A 172 1.83 0.41 -15.34
N THR A 173 2.49 0.77 -14.24
CA THR A 173 3.49 1.84 -14.20
C THR A 173 4.87 1.22 -14.30
N PRO A 174 5.67 1.50 -15.35
CA PRO A 174 7.04 0.98 -15.46
C PRO A 174 7.95 1.55 -14.37
N VAL A 175 8.64 0.69 -13.62
CA VAL A 175 9.62 1.06 -12.58
C VAL A 175 11.05 0.94 -13.13
N THR A 176 11.31 -0.16 -13.86
CA THR A 176 12.51 -0.40 -14.67
C THR A 176 12.10 -0.93 -16.04
N GLN A 177 13.04 -1.35 -16.87
CA GLN A 177 12.70 -1.99 -18.14
C GLN A 177 11.95 -3.32 -17.96
N SER A 178 12.18 -4.05 -16.84
CA SER A 178 11.57 -5.37 -16.58
C SER A 178 10.66 -5.38 -15.36
N LYS A 179 10.70 -4.35 -14.51
CA LYS A 179 9.88 -4.23 -13.31
C LYS A 179 8.77 -3.21 -13.53
N PHE A 180 7.56 -3.57 -13.13
CA PHE A 180 6.36 -2.76 -13.28
C PHE A 180 5.55 -2.77 -12.00
N PHE A 181 4.89 -1.66 -11.70
CA PHE A 181 3.99 -1.54 -10.56
C PHE A 181 2.54 -1.62 -11.03
N LEU A 182 1.78 -2.54 -10.46
CA LEU A 182 0.34 -2.67 -10.67
C LEU A 182 -0.40 -1.98 -9.52
N LYS A 183 -0.79 -0.72 -9.74
CA LYS A 183 -1.35 0.14 -8.69
C LYS A 183 -2.58 -0.47 -8.01
N ILE A 184 -3.53 -1.01 -8.77
CA ILE A 184 -4.79 -1.55 -8.22
C ILE A 184 -4.57 -2.67 -7.20
N ALA A 185 -3.54 -3.50 -7.41
CA ALA A 185 -3.12 -4.53 -6.48
C ALA A 185 -2.09 -4.01 -5.45
N GLY A 186 -1.41 -2.89 -5.76
CA GLY A 186 -0.35 -2.32 -4.95
C GLY A 186 0.90 -3.20 -4.90
N VAL A 187 1.24 -3.87 -6.00
CA VAL A 187 2.34 -4.83 -6.07
C VAL A 187 3.32 -4.49 -7.19
N GLU A 188 4.59 -4.78 -6.95
CA GLU A 188 5.61 -4.78 -8.00
C GLU A 188 5.63 -6.14 -8.70
N MET A 189 5.86 -6.14 -10.01
CA MET A 189 5.97 -7.33 -10.82
C MET A 189 7.20 -7.28 -11.71
N ASP A 190 8.04 -8.32 -11.65
CA ASP A 190 9.22 -8.47 -12.48
C ASP A 190 8.98 -9.48 -13.60
N PHE A 191 9.21 -9.09 -14.87
CA PHE A 191 9.24 -10.00 -16.01
C PHE A 191 10.62 -10.64 -16.15
N ILE A 192 10.68 -11.96 -16.06
CA ILE A 192 11.92 -12.73 -16.07
C ILE A 192 12.14 -13.38 -17.44
N LYS A 193 13.36 -13.22 -17.96
CA LYS A 193 13.79 -13.81 -19.24
C LYS A 193 14.68 -15.04 -19.00
N ASP A 194 14.61 -15.99 -19.92
CA ASP A 194 15.56 -17.10 -19.99
C ASP A 194 16.92 -16.67 -20.60
N ALA A 195 17.83 -17.62 -20.74
CA ALA A 195 19.16 -17.39 -21.32
C ALA A 195 19.13 -16.93 -22.79
N ASN A 196 18.02 -17.14 -23.50
CA ASN A 196 17.83 -16.72 -24.89
C ASN A 196 17.12 -15.35 -24.99
N GLY A 197 16.84 -14.71 -23.85
CA GLY A 197 16.15 -13.42 -23.80
C GLY A 197 14.63 -13.50 -23.96
N LYS A 198 14.03 -14.70 -23.95
CA LYS A 198 12.59 -14.91 -24.02
C LYS A 198 11.97 -14.77 -22.63
N VAL A 199 10.89 -14.00 -22.51
CA VAL A 199 10.13 -13.89 -21.26
C VAL A 199 9.42 -15.21 -20.96
N VAL A 200 9.70 -15.79 -19.81
CA VAL A 200 9.22 -17.13 -19.42
C VAL A 200 8.29 -17.09 -18.20
N LYS A 201 8.41 -16.06 -17.38
CA LYS A 201 7.59 -15.91 -16.18
C LYS A 201 7.52 -14.45 -15.72
N MET A 202 6.63 -14.20 -14.79
CA MET A 202 6.50 -12.96 -14.03
C MET A 202 6.56 -13.31 -12.54
N ILE A 203 7.16 -12.46 -11.71
CA ILE A 203 7.17 -12.59 -10.25
C ILE A 203 6.41 -11.41 -9.67
N SER A 204 5.37 -11.68 -8.90
CA SER A 204 4.64 -10.69 -8.10
C SER A 204 5.26 -10.62 -6.72
N HIS A 205 5.64 -9.41 -6.29
CA HIS A 205 6.25 -9.15 -4.98
C HIS A 205 5.19 -8.65 -4.00
N GLU A 206 4.67 -9.56 -3.20
CA GLU A 206 3.70 -9.29 -2.14
C GLU A 206 4.35 -9.48 -0.76
N GLU A 207 3.69 -10.18 0.17
CA GLU A 207 4.31 -10.63 1.43
C GLU A 207 5.33 -11.74 1.18
N THR A 208 5.00 -12.60 0.22
CA THR A 208 5.87 -13.61 -0.38
C THR A 208 5.88 -13.44 -1.89
N ASP A 209 6.96 -13.82 -2.53
CA ASP A 209 7.06 -13.80 -3.98
C ASP A 209 6.18 -14.88 -4.59
N HIS A 210 5.37 -14.51 -5.58
CA HIS A 210 4.53 -15.43 -6.34
C HIS A 210 4.99 -15.50 -7.79
N GLU A 211 5.32 -16.72 -8.23
CA GLU A 211 5.73 -16.98 -9.60
C GLU A 211 4.53 -17.28 -10.50
N LEU A 212 4.39 -16.53 -11.59
CA LEU A 212 3.40 -16.77 -12.64
C LEU A 212 4.12 -17.18 -13.93
N LYS A 213 3.92 -18.42 -14.38
CA LYS A 213 4.55 -18.93 -15.61
C LYS A 213 3.86 -18.37 -16.85
N LYS A 214 4.63 -17.96 -17.84
CA LYS A 214 4.10 -17.57 -19.15
C LYS A 214 3.67 -18.82 -19.92
N ILE A 215 2.37 -18.90 -20.27
CA ILE A 215 1.78 -20.07 -20.97
C ILE A 215 1.38 -19.77 -22.41
N LYS A 216 1.23 -18.49 -22.78
CA LYS A 216 0.96 -18.01 -24.15
C LYS A 216 1.63 -16.67 -24.39
#